data_6e1f9faa8418e62d24e83b19c26775d8
#
_entry.id   6e1f9faa8418e62d24e83b19c26775d8
#
_cell.length_a   1.000
_cell.length_b   1.000
_cell.length_c   1.000
_cell.angle_alpha   90.00
_cell.angle_beta   90.00
_cell.angle_gamma   90.00
#
_symmetry.space_group_name_H-M   'P 1'
#
loop_
_entity.id
_entity.type
_entity.pdbx_description
1 polymer ?
#
loop_
_entity_poly.entity_id
_entity_poly.type
_entity_poly.pdbx_seq_one_letter_code
_entity_poly.pdbx_strand_id
1 'polypeptide(L)'
;MYSEGQALTIHDFGGIMGEFSLDHVNEMYIDVLREIGNIGAGNATTAISQMVGTRLNMEVPKVELMEASKLGGAICDEEETVVGIFLEVQGDIDGSMMFLMNMESAHIIVNKLMMRDVDYREPFDEMDLSALKEIGNIIAASYLSALATLTN
;
A
#
# COMPACT_ATOMS: atom_id res chain seq x y z
N MET A 1 -9.57 5.57 24.81
CA MET A 1 -9.94 4.15 24.88
C MET A 1 -9.78 3.61 23.47
N TYR A 2 -8.59 3.09 23.18
CA TYR A 2 -8.29 2.51 21.88
C TYR A 2 -9.04 1.18 21.81
N SER A 3 -9.91 1.01 20.79
CA SER A 3 -10.46 -0.31 20.50
C SER A 3 -9.29 -1.19 20.06
N GLU A 4 -9.12 -2.30 20.73
CA GLU A 4 -8.19 -3.35 20.39
C GLU A 4 -8.42 -3.72 18.92
N GLY A 5 -7.54 -3.23 18.02
CA GLY A 5 -7.40 -3.78 16.71
C GLY A 5 -6.88 -5.20 16.89
N GLN A 6 -7.66 -6.20 16.49
CA GLN A 6 -7.18 -7.56 16.40
C GLN A 6 -5.92 -7.55 15.55
N ALA A 7 -4.81 -7.89 16.16
CA ALA A 7 -3.59 -8.19 15.42
C ALA A 7 -3.91 -9.41 14.55
N LEU A 8 -4.07 -9.19 13.25
CA LEU A 8 -4.21 -10.25 12.27
C LEU A 8 -2.89 -11.03 12.26
N THR A 9 -2.94 -12.24 12.76
CA THR A 9 -1.81 -13.13 12.75
C THR A 9 -1.69 -13.70 11.34
N ILE A 10 -0.48 -13.76 10.81
CA ILE A 10 -0.13 -14.31 9.47
C ILE A 10 -0.71 -15.72 9.23
N HIS A 11 -1.16 -16.40 10.27
CA HIS A 11 -1.81 -17.71 10.21
C HIS A 11 -3.18 -17.72 9.49
N ASP A 12 -3.86 -16.58 9.40
CA ASP A 12 -5.20 -16.51 8.78
C ASP A 12 -5.15 -16.47 7.24
N PHE A 13 -3.97 -16.31 6.65
CA PHE A 13 -3.77 -16.25 5.20
C PHE A 13 -3.44 -17.61 4.54
N GLY A 14 -3.36 -18.68 5.31
CA GLY A 14 -2.86 -19.99 4.86
C GLY A 14 -3.86 -20.86 4.06
N GLY A 15 -5.10 -20.42 3.85
CA GLY A 15 -6.21 -21.32 3.45
C GLY A 15 -6.63 -21.33 1.99
N ILE A 16 -6.18 -20.45 1.10
CA ILE A 16 -6.78 -20.26 -0.23
C ILE A 16 -5.78 -20.28 -1.39
N MET A 17 -4.51 -20.53 -1.15
CA MET A 17 -3.55 -20.68 -2.25
C MET A 17 -3.47 -22.15 -2.66
N GLY A 18 -4.20 -22.55 -3.70
CA GLY A 18 -3.83 -23.73 -4.49
C GLY A 18 -2.35 -23.63 -4.86
N GLU A 19 -1.68 -24.78 -5.07
CA GLU A 19 -0.23 -24.96 -5.28
C GLU A 19 0.41 -23.94 -6.26
N PHE A 20 0.49 -22.67 -5.86
CA PHE A 20 1.34 -21.69 -6.52
C PHE A 20 2.75 -21.85 -5.95
N SER A 21 3.63 -22.49 -6.71
CA SER A 21 5.03 -22.63 -6.33
C SER A 21 5.80 -21.40 -6.80
N LEU A 22 6.45 -20.70 -5.86
CA LEU A 22 7.38 -19.61 -6.16
C LEU A 22 8.55 -20.06 -7.04
N ASP A 23 8.84 -21.36 -7.06
CA ASP A 23 9.91 -21.96 -7.88
C ASP A 23 9.62 -21.89 -9.39
N HIS A 24 8.38 -21.64 -9.80
CA HIS A 24 7.97 -21.49 -11.19
C HIS A 24 7.83 -20.04 -11.66
N VAL A 25 8.11 -19.08 -10.79
CA VAL A 25 8.08 -17.65 -11.16
C VAL A 25 9.37 -17.32 -11.91
N ASN A 26 9.23 -17.01 -13.18
CA ASN A 26 10.33 -16.59 -14.03
C ASN A 26 10.45 -15.05 -14.10
N GLU A 27 11.54 -14.57 -14.68
CA GLU A 27 11.81 -13.13 -14.85
C GLU A 27 10.66 -12.39 -15.55
N MET A 28 9.97 -13.03 -16.49
CA MET A 28 8.85 -12.43 -17.23
C MET A 28 7.69 -12.06 -16.30
N TYR A 29 7.38 -12.88 -15.29
CA TYR A 29 6.33 -12.54 -14.30
C TYR A 29 6.74 -11.35 -13.44
N ILE A 30 8.00 -11.29 -13.04
CA ILE A 30 8.54 -10.15 -12.28
C ILE A 30 8.47 -8.87 -13.09
N ASP A 31 8.78 -8.93 -14.40
CA ASP A 31 8.69 -7.77 -15.28
C ASP A 31 7.25 -7.30 -15.46
N VAL A 32 6.28 -8.21 -15.60
CA VAL A 32 4.85 -7.86 -15.64
C VAL A 32 4.41 -7.20 -14.34
N LEU A 33 4.79 -7.76 -13.19
CA LEU A 33 4.45 -7.18 -11.88
C LEU A 33 5.09 -5.79 -11.69
N ARG A 34 6.31 -5.60 -12.20
CA ARG A 34 6.99 -4.30 -12.18
C ARG A 34 6.24 -3.28 -13.03
N GLU A 35 5.78 -3.69 -14.23
CA GLU A 35 4.99 -2.81 -15.10
C GLU A 35 3.65 -2.43 -14.46
N ILE A 36 2.93 -3.38 -13.86
CA ILE A 36 1.71 -3.12 -13.06
C ILE A 36 2.01 -2.11 -11.96
N GLY A 37 3.11 -2.32 -11.23
CA GLY A 37 3.56 -1.42 -10.17
C GLY A 37 3.81 0.00 -10.68
N ASN A 38 4.51 0.14 -11.80
CA ASN A 38 4.83 1.44 -12.38
C ASN A 38 3.59 2.18 -12.87
N ILE A 39 2.68 1.50 -13.57
CA ILE A 39 1.42 2.09 -14.03
C ILE A 39 0.54 2.48 -12.84
N GLY A 40 0.39 1.59 -11.86
CA GLY A 40 -0.38 1.86 -10.65
C GLY A 40 0.18 3.02 -9.85
N ALA A 41 1.49 3.06 -9.62
CA ALA A 41 2.17 4.15 -8.94
C ALA A 41 2.02 5.49 -9.68
N GLY A 42 2.15 5.49 -11.00
CA GLY A 42 1.97 6.69 -11.83
C GLY A 42 0.56 7.26 -11.74
N ASN A 43 -0.44 6.39 -11.82
CA ASN A 43 -1.85 6.78 -11.70
C ASN A 43 -2.17 7.30 -10.28
N ALA A 44 -1.73 6.58 -9.24
CA ALA A 44 -1.91 6.98 -7.86
C ALA A 44 -1.25 8.32 -7.56
N THR A 45 0.01 8.49 -7.99
CA THR A 45 0.77 9.74 -7.81
C THR A 45 0.07 10.91 -8.46
N THR A 46 -0.48 10.73 -9.66
CA THR A 46 -1.21 11.78 -10.37
C THR A 46 -2.47 12.19 -9.61
N ALA A 47 -3.27 11.21 -9.16
CA ALA A 47 -4.51 11.46 -8.41
C ALA A 47 -4.22 12.17 -7.07
N ILE A 48 -3.27 11.66 -6.29
CA ILE A 48 -2.92 12.24 -4.99
C ILE A 48 -2.30 13.63 -5.15
N SER A 49 -1.41 13.83 -6.14
CA SER A 49 -0.82 15.15 -6.42
C SER A 49 -1.88 16.21 -6.73
N GLN A 50 -2.93 15.83 -7.45
CA GLN A 50 -4.06 16.73 -7.72
C GLN A 50 -4.84 17.08 -6.45
N MET A 51 -5.05 16.11 -5.57
CA MET A 51 -5.77 16.31 -4.31
C MET A 51 -5.01 17.21 -3.34
N VAL A 52 -3.71 16.97 -3.17
CA VAL A 52 -2.88 17.75 -2.22
C VAL A 52 -2.34 19.06 -2.82
N GLY A 53 -2.58 19.32 -4.11
CA GLY A 53 -2.10 20.52 -4.79
C GLY A 53 -0.57 20.62 -4.87
N THR A 54 0.13 19.51 -4.72
CA THR A 54 1.60 19.46 -4.71
C THR A 54 2.06 18.26 -5.52
N ARG A 55 3.12 18.44 -6.32
CA ARG A 55 3.71 17.33 -7.05
C ARG A 55 4.34 16.32 -6.08
N LEU A 56 3.83 15.12 -6.14
CA LEU A 56 4.42 13.96 -5.45
C LEU A 56 5.24 13.14 -6.45
N ASN A 57 6.14 12.35 -5.94
CA ASN A 57 6.86 11.35 -6.71
C ASN A 57 6.73 10.00 -6.00
N MET A 58 6.40 8.96 -6.76
CA MET A 58 6.33 7.60 -6.27
C MET A 58 7.06 6.71 -7.26
N GLU A 59 7.95 5.89 -6.79
CA GLU A 59 8.77 5.00 -7.60
C GLU A 59 8.55 3.55 -7.16
N VAL A 60 8.67 2.63 -8.10
CA VAL A 60 8.67 1.19 -7.83
C VAL A 60 10.08 0.66 -8.17
N PRO A 61 11.05 0.83 -7.27
CA PRO A 61 12.44 0.50 -7.56
C PRO A 61 12.69 -1.01 -7.65
N LYS A 62 11.89 -1.80 -6.95
CA LYS A 62 12.08 -3.25 -6.84
C LYS A 62 10.73 -3.96 -6.66
N VAL A 63 10.60 -5.11 -7.30
CA VAL A 63 9.49 -6.04 -7.10
C VAL A 63 10.06 -7.39 -6.70
N GLU A 64 9.57 -7.94 -5.63
CA GLU A 64 9.95 -9.26 -5.12
C GLU A 64 8.70 -10.08 -4.80
N LEU A 65 8.79 -11.37 -5.04
CA LEU A 65 7.82 -12.36 -4.58
C LEU A 65 8.43 -13.14 -3.43
N MET A 66 7.70 -13.24 -2.35
CA MET A 66 8.17 -13.96 -1.18
C MET A 66 7.02 -14.63 -0.43
N GLU A 67 7.36 -15.61 0.38
CA GLU A 67 6.39 -16.20 1.31
C GLU A 67 5.94 -15.15 2.33
N ALA A 68 4.65 -15.16 2.69
CA ALA A 68 4.08 -14.23 3.66
C ALA A 68 4.80 -14.27 5.03
N SER A 69 5.33 -15.43 5.41
CA SER A 69 6.13 -15.62 6.64
C SER A 69 7.41 -14.78 6.69
N LYS A 70 7.94 -14.39 5.53
CA LYS A 70 9.17 -13.60 5.39
C LYS A 70 8.92 -12.09 5.31
N LEU A 71 7.66 -11.70 5.18
CA LEU A 71 7.28 -10.31 4.91
C LEU A 71 7.72 -9.36 6.04
N GLY A 72 7.52 -9.75 7.30
CA GLY A 72 7.84 -8.90 8.46
C GLY A 72 9.30 -8.45 8.52
N GLY A 73 10.23 -9.34 8.18
CA GLY A 73 11.67 -9.01 8.17
C GLY A 73 12.14 -8.25 6.93
N ALA A 74 11.29 -8.17 5.88
CA ALA A 74 11.65 -7.51 4.62
C ALA A 74 11.16 -6.06 4.53
N ILE A 75 10.20 -5.67 5.38
CA ILE A 75 9.43 -4.44 5.20
C ILE A 75 9.88 -3.30 6.13
N CYS A 76 10.29 -3.60 7.36
CA CYS A 76 10.65 -2.57 8.34
C CYS A 76 11.87 -2.99 9.13
N ASP A 77 12.77 -2.05 9.39
CA ASP A 77 13.67 -2.17 10.53
C ASP A 77 12.82 -2.16 11.80
N GLU A 78 13.10 -3.07 12.75
CA GLU A 78 12.27 -3.32 13.94
C GLU A 78 12.01 -2.07 14.82
N GLU A 79 12.71 -0.96 14.57
CA GLU A 79 12.64 0.27 15.37
C GLU A 79 11.93 1.43 14.65
N GLU A 80 11.50 1.30 13.40
CA GLU A 80 10.88 2.40 12.66
C GLU A 80 9.35 2.40 12.78
N THR A 81 8.78 3.52 13.25
CA THR A 81 7.33 3.71 13.26
C THR A 81 6.84 4.11 11.87
N VAL A 82 5.94 3.33 11.34
CA VAL A 82 5.34 3.54 10.01
C VAL A 82 3.82 3.64 10.09
N VAL A 83 3.23 4.29 9.11
CA VAL A 83 1.79 4.25 8.89
C VAL A 83 1.48 3.11 7.92
N GLY A 84 0.67 2.14 8.35
CA GLY A 84 0.18 1.05 7.54
C GLY A 84 -1.29 1.24 7.18
N ILE A 85 -1.62 1.18 5.89
CA ILE A 85 -3.00 1.17 5.40
C ILE A 85 -3.26 -0.22 4.83
N PHE A 86 -4.15 -0.94 5.48
CA PHE A 86 -4.54 -2.29 5.08
C PHE A 86 -5.91 -2.26 4.40
N LEU A 87 -6.01 -2.95 3.26
CA LEU A 87 -7.22 -3.03 2.45
C LEU A 87 -7.45 -4.49 2.03
N GLU A 88 -8.68 -4.95 2.15
CA GLU A 88 -9.11 -6.22 1.59
C GLU A 88 -9.57 -6.03 0.14
N VAL A 89 -9.18 -6.94 -0.73
CA VAL A 89 -9.60 -7.02 -2.13
C VAL A 89 -10.45 -8.26 -2.27
N GLN A 90 -11.66 -8.10 -2.80
CA GLN A 90 -12.60 -9.19 -3.03
C GLN A 90 -13.15 -9.12 -4.47
N GLY A 91 -13.37 -10.25 -5.09
CA GLY A 91 -13.93 -10.34 -6.44
C GLY A 91 -13.38 -11.52 -7.21
N ASP A 92 -12.95 -11.31 -8.43
CA ASP A 92 -12.30 -12.36 -9.24
C ASP A 92 -10.91 -12.74 -8.68
N ILE A 93 -10.33 -11.87 -7.89
CA ILE A 93 -9.12 -12.11 -7.11
C ILE A 93 -9.41 -11.73 -5.67
N ASP A 94 -9.24 -12.66 -4.75
CA ASP A 94 -9.31 -12.41 -3.32
C ASP A 94 -7.91 -12.23 -2.76
N GLY A 95 -7.74 -11.20 -1.92
CA GLY A 95 -6.45 -10.92 -1.33
C GLY A 95 -6.47 -9.69 -0.45
N SER A 96 -5.30 -9.20 -0.13
CA SER A 96 -5.15 -7.96 0.63
C SER A 96 -3.98 -7.14 0.12
N MET A 97 -4.08 -5.83 0.28
CA MET A 97 -3.04 -4.86 -0.03
C MET A 97 -2.68 -4.12 1.24
N MET A 98 -1.40 -3.94 1.45
CA MET A 98 -0.88 -3.11 2.55
C MET A 98 0.05 -2.06 1.97
N PHE A 99 -0.21 -0.81 2.29
CA PHE A 99 0.66 0.31 1.97
C PHE A 99 1.35 0.79 3.23
N LEU A 100 2.66 0.92 3.15
CA LEU A 100 3.47 1.41 4.24
C LEU A 100 4.11 2.73 3.83
N MET A 101 4.09 3.70 4.72
CA MET A 101 4.77 4.97 4.55
C MET A 101 5.37 5.43 5.88
N ASN A 102 6.49 6.13 5.83
CA ASN A 102 7.05 6.70 7.03
C ASN A 102 6.16 7.83 7.59
N MET A 103 6.30 8.11 8.87
CA MET A 103 5.51 9.11 9.58
C MET A 103 5.61 10.49 8.96
N GLU A 104 6.79 10.89 8.48
CA GLU A 104 7.01 12.19 7.84
C GLU A 104 6.16 12.36 6.60
N SER A 105 6.18 11.36 5.70
CA SER A 105 5.37 11.36 4.48
C SER A 105 3.86 11.40 4.80
N ALA A 106 3.42 10.65 5.80
CA ALA A 106 2.03 10.64 6.24
C ALA A 106 1.58 12.02 6.73
N HIS A 107 2.40 12.69 7.57
CA HIS A 107 2.11 14.05 8.03
C HIS A 107 2.06 15.05 6.87
N ILE A 108 3.01 14.99 5.93
CA ILE A 108 3.01 15.88 4.76
C ILE A 108 1.71 15.72 3.97
N ILE A 109 1.35 14.48 3.62
CA ILE A 109 0.16 14.20 2.81
C ILE A 109 -1.11 14.67 3.51
N VAL A 110 -1.30 14.29 4.78
CA VAL A 110 -2.49 14.65 5.55
C VAL A 110 -2.61 16.16 5.71
N ASN A 111 -1.55 16.85 6.16
CA ASN A 111 -1.62 18.28 6.37
C ASN A 111 -1.84 19.06 5.06
N LYS A 112 -1.24 18.61 3.96
CA LYS A 112 -1.51 19.19 2.64
C LYS A 112 -2.95 18.99 2.21
N LEU A 113 -3.50 17.79 2.39
CA LEU A 113 -4.89 17.48 2.04
C LEU A 113 -5.88 18.32 2.88
N MET A 114 -5.57 18.54 4.16
CA MET A 114 -6.36 19.34 5.09
C MET A 114 -6.10 20.85 4.96
N MET A 115 -5.24 21.27 4.02
CA MET A 115 -4.87 22.69 3.83
C MET A 115 -4.31 23.33 5.11
N ARG A 116 -3.54 22.56 5.89
CA ARG A 116 -2.86 23.01 7.11
C ARG A 116 -1.36 23.10 6.89
N ASP A 117 -0.71 23.87 7.74
CA ASP A 117 0.75 23.81 7.83
C ASP A 117 1.20 22.44 8.35
N VAL A 118 2.32 21.93 7.82
CA VAL A 118 2.81 20.62 8.22
C VAL A 118 3.34 20.68 9.66
N ASP A 119 2.72 19.90 10.54
CA ASP A 119 3.20 19.67 11.90
C ASP A 119 3.44 18.16 12.11
N TYR A 120 4.66 17.80 12.48
CA TYR A 120 5.07 16.42 12.71
C TYR A 120 4.88 15.96 14.17
N ARG A 121 4.44 16.85 15.06
CA ARG A 121 4.32 16.59 16.50
C ARG A 121 2.92 16.20 16.92
N GLU A 122 1.94 16.66 16.18
CA GLU A 122 0.54 16.37 16.51
C GLU A 122 0.21 14.93 16.10
N PRO A 123 -0.38 14.14 16.99
CA PRO A 123 -0.87 12.81 16.64
C PRO A 123 -2.00 12.93 15.63
N PHE A 124 -2.17 11.91 14.77
CA PHE A 124 -3.31 11.86 13.85
C PHE A 124 -4.63 11.77 14.59
N ASP A 125 -5.55 12.66 14.26
CA ASP A 125 -6.93 12.62 14.73
C ASP A 125 -7.80 11.70 13.84
N GLU A 126 -9.10 11.58 14.17
CA GLU A 126 -10.02 10.72 13.40
C GLU A 126 -10.18 11.18 11.93
N MET A 127 -10.09 12.48 11.67
CA MET A 127 -10.21 13.05 10.34
C MET A 127 -8.93 12.78 9.54
N ASP A 128 -7.78 12.87 10.16
CA ASP A 128 -6.49 12.52 9.58
C ASP A 128 -6.44 11.04 9.18
N LEU A 129 -6.92 10.16 10.06
CA LEU A 129 -7.00 8.72 9.79
C LEU A 129 -8.00 8.42 8.65
N SER A 130 -9.10 9.17 8.56
CA SER A 130 -10.04 9.05 7.45
C SER A 130 -9.42 9.51 6.13
N ALA A 131 -8.62 10.57 6.15
CA ALA A 131 -7.88 11.05 4.98
C ALA A 131 -6.85 10.01 4.50
N LEU A 132 -6.10 9.40 5.43
CA LEU A 132 -5.15 8.33 5.11
C LEU A 132 -5.85 7.11 4.49
N LYS A 133 -7.03 6.74 4.99
CA LYS A 133 -7.85 5.69 4.38
C LYS A 133 -8.23 6.00 2.94
N GLU A 134 -8.66 7.24 2.67
CA GLU A 134 -9.03 7.66 1.32
C GLU A 134 -7.82 7.62 0.37
N ILE A 135 -6.66 8.06 0.83
CA ILE A 135 -5.39 7.92 0.10
C ILE A 135 -5.12 6.45 -0.23
N GLY A 136 -5.28 5.55 0.74
CA GLY A 136 -5.13 4.11 0.53
C GLY A 136 -6.09 3.56 -0.54
N ASN A 137 -7.35 3.96 -0.51
CA ASN A 137 -8.35 3.57 -1.51
C ASN A 137 -7.94 4.02 -2.92
N ILE A 138 -7.45 5.25 -3.07
CA ILE A 138 -6.99 5.78 -4.35
C ILE A 138 -5.79 4.99 -4.87
N ILE A 139 -4.82 4.68 -4.00
CA ILE A 139 -3.65 3.88 -4.38
C ILE A 139 -4.10 2.49 -4.81
N ALA A 140 -4.93 1.81 -4.01
CA ALA A 140 -5.42 0.47 -4.31
C ALA A 140 -6.20 0.44 -5.64
N ALA A 141 -7.12 1.37 -5.86
CA ALA A 141 -7.88 1.47 -7.10
C ALA A 141 -6.96 1.67 -8.32
N SER A 142 -5.89 2.45 -8.17
CA SER A 142 -4.91 2.69 -9.22
C SER A 142 -4.14 1.42 -9.60
N TYR A 143 -3.71 0.64 -8.61
CA TYR A 143 -3.03 -0.64 -8.83
C TYR A 143 -3.96 -1.70 -9.41
N LEU A 144 -5.18 -1.83 -8.88
CA LEU A 144 -6.17 -2.79 -9.39
C LEU A 144 -6.59 -2.46 -10.83
N SER A 145 -6.73 -1.17 -11.16
CA SER A 145 -7.00 -0.73 -12.53
C SER A 145 -5.85 -1.07 -13.48
N ALA A 146 -4.61 -0.88 -13.04
CA ALA A 146 -3.43 -1.27 -13.83
C ALA A 146 -3.39 -2.79 -14.05
N LEU A 147 -3.65 -3.57 -12.99
CA LEU A 147 -3.74 -5.03 -13.07
C LEU A 147 -4.80 -5.45 -14.08
N ALA A 148 -6.04 -4.95 -13.96
CA ALA A 148 -7.13 -5.28 -14.87
C ALA A 148 -6.82 -4.93 -16.33
N THR A 149 -6.11 -3.83 -16.57
CA THR A 149 -5.74 -3.42 -17.94
C THR A 149 -4.73 -4.37 -18.59
N LEU A 150 -3.84 -4.97 -17.80
CA LEU A 150 -2.78 -5.84 -18.30
C LEU A 150 -3.15 -7.32 -18.33
N THR A 151 -4.23 -7.70 -17.65
CA THR A 151 -4.68 -9.11 -17.55
C THR A 151 -5.90 -9.43 -18.39
N ASN A 152 -6.49 -8.48 -19.10
CA ASN A 152 -7.62 -8.69 -20.02
C ASN A 152 -7.16 -9.29 -21.36
#